data_e677edb09243da7f9a8bc16985c9cc1c
#
_entry.id   e677edb09243da7f9a8bc16985c9cc1c
#
_cell.length_a   1.000
_cell.length_b   1.000
_cell.length_c   1.000
_cell.angle_alpha   90.00
_cell.angle_beta   90.00
_cell.angle_gamma   90.00
#
_symmetry.space_group_name_H-M   'P 1'
#
loop_
_entity.id
_entity.type
_entity.pdbx_description
1 polymer ?
#
loop_
_entity_poly.entity_id
_entity_poly.type
_entity_poly.pdbx_seq_one_letter_code
_entity_poly.pdbx_strand_id
1 'polypeptide(L)'
;MATVVKEKQILSYPEAKAKYDGQWLLFDKRDFPPEEDMGYVVAYGDGTKEAWEALYKICLNQYDGKVLLMKGWVQKDDIFDSGIIEEVSTSL
;
A
#
# COMPACT_ATOMS: atom_id res chain seq x y z
N MET A 1 -0.08 1.44 -16.05
CA MET A 1 -0.05 0.01 -16.35
C MET A 1 0.05 -0.80 -15.07
N ALA A 2 -0.61 -1.92 -15.00
CA ALA A 2 -0.64 -2.74 -13.78
C ALA A 2 0.13 -4.04 -13.98
N THR A 3 0.82 -4.46 -12.93
CA THR A 3 1.62 -5.67 -12.95
C THR A 3 1.12 -6.62 -11.86
N VAL A 4 0.85 -7.86 -12.23
CA VAL A 4 0.44 -8.88 -11.25
C VAL A 4 1.71 -9.52 -10.69
N VAL A 5 1.79 -9.60 -9.36
CA VAL A 5 2.96 -10.16 -8.70
C VAL A 5 2.90 -11.69 -8.77
N LYS A 6 3.96 -12.30 -9.26
CA LYS A 6 4.01 -13.75 -9.40
C LYS A 6 4.35 -14.45 -8.10
N GLU A 7 5.27 -13.86 -7.34
CA GLU A 7 5.68 -14.44 -6.06
C GLU A 7 5.29 -13.49 -4.95
N LYS A 8 4.33 -13.90 -4.16
CA LYS A 8 3.83 -13.05 -3.08
C LYS A 8 4.84 -12.97 -1.96
N GLN A 9 5.07 -11.76 -1.47
CA GLN A 9 5.90 -11.50 -0.31
C GLN A 9 5.01 -11.05 0.82
N ILE A 10 5.27 -11.57 2.02
CA ILE A 10 4.57 -11.10 3.21
C ILE A 10 5.23 -9.80 3.63
N LEU A 11 4.43 -8.75 3.71
CA LEU A 11 4.91 -7.42 4.12
C LEU A 11 3.95 -6.84 5.14
N SER A 12 4.47 -5.98 6.01
CA SER A 12 3.58 -5.19 6.85
C SER A 12 2.94 -4.09 6.00
N TYR A 13 1.85 -3.54 6.49
CA TYR A 13 1.15 -2.46 5.81
C TYR A 13 2.08 -1.27 5.55
N PRO A 14 2.83 -0.76 6.56
CA PRO A 14 3.76 0.34 6.29
C PRO A 14 4.90 -0.04 5.34
N GLU A 15 5.39 -1.28 5.42
CA GLU A 15 6.42 -1.73 4.49
C GLU A 15 5.93 -1.78 3.05
N ALA A 16 4.71 -2.27 2.85
CA ALA A 16 4.13 -2.33 1.52
C ALA A 16 3.96 -0.93 0.94
N LYS A 17 3.46 0.00 1.76
CA LYS A 17 3.27 1.37 1.31
C LYS A 17 4.60 2.03 0.95
N ALA A 18 5.63 1.80 1.75
CA ALA A 18 6.94 2.39 1.49
C ALA A 18 7.58 1.82 0.23
N LYS A 19 7.47 0.51 0.04
CA LYS A 19 8.05 -0.15 -1.12
C LYS A 19 7.43 0.33 -2.43
N TYR A 20 6.14 0.63 -2.41
CA TYR A 20 5.41 1.08 -3.60
C TYR A 20 5.02 2.55 -3.51
N ASP A 21 5.92 3.36 -2.96
CA ASP A 21 5.69 4.79 -2.78
C ASP A 21 5.30 5.44 -4.11
N GLY A 22 4.18 6.16 -4.10
CA GLY A 22 3.68 6.83 -5.29
C GLY A 22 2.96 5.92 -6.27
N GLN A 23 2.85 4.62 -5.95
CA GLN A 23 2.22 3.65 -6.84
C GLN A 23 0.93 3.13 -6.21
N TRP A 24 0.00 2.68 -7.05
CA TRP A 24 -1.18 1.97 -6.57
C TRP A 24 -0.82 0.51 -6.34
N LEU A 25 -1.44 -0.13 -5.35
CA LEU A 25 -1.20 -1.55 -5.09
C LEU A 25 -2.45 -2.22 -4.53
N LEU A 26 -2.53 -3.53 -4.74
CA LEU A 26 -3.55 -4.37 -4.12
C LEU A 26 -2.89 -5.17 -3.01
N PHE A 27 -3.41 -5.05 -1.80
CA PHE A 27 -2.86 -5.66 -0.60
C PHE A 27 -3.88 -6.66 -0.04
N ASP A 28 -3.47 -7.94 0.02
CA ASP A 28 -4.37 -9.02 0.43
C ASP A 28 -4.05 -9.41 1.87
N LYS A 29 -4.98 -9.13 2.76
CA LYS A 29 -4.85 -9.43 4.19
C LYS A 29 -5.69 -10.61 4.64
N ARG A 30 -6.33 -11.32 3.71
CA ARG A 30 -7.32 -12.34 4.08
C ARG A 30 -6.73 -13.49 4.88
N ASP A 31 -5.45 -13.79 4.70
CA ASP A 31 -4.78 -14.90 5.39
C ASP A 31 -4.23 -14.50 6.76
N PHE A 32 -4.48 -13.28 7.21
CA PHE A 32 -3.92 -12.77 8.45
C PHE A 32 -5.02 -12.24 9.34
N PRO A 33 -4.83 -12.28 10.67
CA PRO A 33 -5.82 -11.69 11.59
C PRO A 33 -6.01 -10.20 11.31
N PRO A 34 -7.22 -9.68 11.45
CA PRO A 34 -7.48 -8.26 11.15
C PRO A 34 -6.64 -7.30 11.98
N GLU A 35 -6.22 -7.70 13.16
CA GLU A 35 -5.43 -6.84 14.03
C GLU A 35 -3.96 -6.78 13.64
N GLU A 36 -3.51 -7.67 12.75
CA GLU A 36 -2.14 -7.64 12.27
C GLU A 36 -2.02 -6.80 11.01
N ASP A 37 -0.92 -6.07 10.90
CA ASP A 37 -0.66 -5.23 9.74
C ASP A 37 0.08 -5.98 8.65
N MET A 38 -0.23 -7.24 8.43
CA MET A 38 0.49 -8.08 7.48
C MET A 38 -0.39 -8.47 6.31
N GLY A 39 0.22 -8.71 5.18
CA GLY A 39 -0.50 -9.14 4.00
C GLY A 39 0.44 -9.36 2.83
N TYR A 40 -0.14 -9.62 1.66
CA TYR A 40 0.61 -9.83 0.42
C TYR A 40 0.28 -8.71 -0.56
N VAL A 41 1.30 -8.23 -1.27
CA VAL A 41 1.04 -7.38 -2.44
C VAL A 41 0.82 -8.32 -3.61
N VAL A 42 -0.38 -8.28 -4.20
CA VAL A 42 -0.75 -9.20 -5.28
C VAL A 42 -0.68 -8.53 -6.66
N ALA A 43 -0.73 -7.22 -6.71
CA ALA A 43 -0.59 -6.48 -7.96
C ALA A 43 -0.24 -5.04 -7.63
N TYR A 44 0.37 -4.34 -8.58
CA TYR A 44 0.70 -2.92 -8.41
C TYR A 44 0.72 -2.24 -9.77
N GLY A 45 0.72 -0.91 -9.75
CA GLY A 45 0.81 -0.12 -10.96
C GLY A 45 1.31 1.28 -10.64
N ASP A 46 1.67 2.04 -11.66
CA ASP A 46 2.14 3.40 -11.44
C ASP A 46 1.02 4.27 -10.86
N GLY A 47 1.30 5.50 -10.51
CA GLY A 47 0.32 6.36 -9.83
C GLY A 47 -0.77 6.93 -10.71
N THR A 48 -0.95 6.42 -11.93
CA THR A 48 -1.92 6.96 -12.87
C THR A 48 -3.33 6.46 -12.59
N LYS A 49 -4.31 7.17 -13.11
CA LYS A 49 -5.70 6.74 -13.02
C LYS A 49 -5.92 5.43 -13.77
N GLU A 50 -5.23 5.25 -14.89
CA GLU A 50 -5.36 4.02 -15.68
C GLU A 50 -4.89 2.81 -14.87
N ALA A 51 -3.80 2.95 -14.13
CA ALA A 51 -3.32 1.86 -13.27
C ALA A 51 -4.32 1.57 -12.17
N TRP A 52 -4.91 2.61 -11.57
CA TRP A 52 -5.93 2.42 -10.55
C TRP A 52 -7.11 1.65 -11.10
N GLU A 53 -7.58 2.02 -12.29
CA GLU A 53 -8.73 1.35 -12.90
C GLU A 53 -8.43 -0.12 -13.21
N ALA A 54 -7.21 -0.39 -13.70
CA ALA A 54 -6.81 -1.76 -13.98
C ALA A 54 -6.77 -2.59 -12.71
N LEU A 55 -6.23 -2.04 -11.63
CA LEU A 55 -6.17 -2.74 -10.34
C LEU A 55 -7.55 -2.94 -9.75
N TYR A 56 -8.43 -1.95 -9.90
CA TYR A 56 -9.79 -2.06 -9.42
C TYR A 56 -10.52 -3.23 -10.09
N LYS A 57 -10.33 -3.39 -11.39
CA LYS A 57 -10.91 -4.52 -12.12
C LYS A 57 -10.35 -5.85 -11.63
N ILE A 58 -9.05 -5.92 -11.39
CA ILE A 58 -8.45 -7.12 -10.84
C ILE A 58 -9.05 -7.44 -9.47
N CYS A 59 -9.19 -6.42 -8.63
CA CYS A 59 -9.77 -6.57 -7.31
C CYS A 59 -11.18 -7.18 -7.40
N LEU A 60 -12.01 -6.64 -8.25
CA LEU A 60 -13.39 -7.12 -8.39
C LEU A 60 -13.45 -8.51 -9.02
N ASN A 61 -12.68 -8.75 -10.08
CA ASN A 61 -12.81 -9.96 -10.88
C ASN A 61 -12.10 -11.16 -10.28
N GLN A 62 -11.00 -10.94 -9.60
CA GLN A 62 -10.20 -12.04 -9.09
C GLN A 62 -10.28 -12.19 -7.57
N TYR A 63 -10.71 -11.17 -6.86
CA TYR A 63 -10.71 -11.16 -5.40
C TYR A 63 -12.04 -10.76 -4.80
N ASP A 64 -13.09 -10.65 -5.62
CA ASP A 64 -14.45 -10.29 -5.16
C ASP A 64 -14.46 -9.01 -4.34
N GLY A 65 -13.59 -8.08 -4.64
CA GLY A 65 -13.51 -6.83 -3.90
C GLY A 65 -12.94 -6.96 -2.49
N LYS A 66 -12.30 -8.09 -2.18
CA LYS A 66 -11.89 -8.36 -0.80
C LYS A 66 -10.43 -8.02 -0.50
N VAL A 67 -9.72 -7.45 -1.44
CA VAL A 67 -8.35 -6.97 -1.21
C VAL A 67 -8.37 -5.45 -1.19
N LEU A 68 -7.39 -4.86 -0.51
CA LEU A 68 -7.32 -3.40 -0.39
C LEU A 68 -6.63 -2.81 -1.60
N LEU A 69 -7.28 -1.82 -2.21
CA LEU A 69 -6.65 -1.01 -3.25
C LEU A 69 -6.19 0.29 -2.60
N MET A 70 -4.89 0.49 -2.53
CA MET A 70 -4.34 1.64 -1.82
C MET A 70 -3.17 2.23 -2.58
N LYS A 71 -2.81 3.46 -2.22
CA LYS A 71 -1.64 4.11 -2.79
C LYS A 71 -0.51 4.08 -1.78
N GLY A 72 0.67 3.69 -2.24
CA GLY A 72 1.83 3.66 -1.38
C GLY A 72 2.36 5.07 -1.13
N TRP A 73 2.95 5.26 0.03
CA TRP A 73 3.60 6.52 0.38
C TRP A 73 4.43 6.32 1.63
N VAL A 74 5.48 7.10 1.75
CA VAL A 74 6.34 7.08 2.92
C VAL A 74 5.78 8.06 3.93
N GLN A 75 5.61 7.60 5.17
CA GLN A 75 5.12 8.49 6.21
C GLN A 75 6.24 9.40 6.67
N LYS A 76 6.02 10.67 6.52
CA LYS A 76 7.02 11.64 6.92
C LYS A 76 7.23 11.66 8.42
N ASP A 77 6.21 11.35 9.16
CA ASP A 77 6.33 11.31 10.61
C ASP A 77 7.35 10.30 11.07
N ASP A 78 7.43 9.19 10.37
CA ASP A 78 8.43 8.18 10.69
C ASP A 78 9.83 8.69 10.42
N ILE A 79 9.96 9.56 9.45
CA ILE A 79 11.25 10.14 9.13
C ILE A 79 11.62 11.19 10.16
N PHE A 80 10.64 11.96 10.60
CA PHE A 80 10.90 13.04 11.54
C PHE A 80 10.84 12.60 12.99
N ASP A 81 10.56 11.39 13.20
CA ASP A 81 10.45 10.90 14.53
C ASP A 81 11.72 11.02 15.28
N SER A 82 12.69 11.32 14.65
CA SER A 82 13.85 11.69 15.33
C SER A 82 13.78 13.09 15.70
N GLY A 83 12.80 13.65 15.72
CA GLY A 83 12.80 14.90 16.17
C GLY A 83 12.28 15.95 15.45
N ILE A 84 11.94 16.46 15.38
CA ILE A 84 11.39 17.41 14.85
C ILE A 84 10.33 17.89 14.73
N ILE A 85 10.07 17.83 15.16
CA ILE A 85 9.28 18.24 14.99
C ILE A 85 8.88 19.07 15.19
N GLU A 86 9.21 19.26 15.47
CA GLU A 86 8.68 20.02 15.50
C GLU A 86 8.42 20.77 15.21
N GLU A 87 8.45 20.77 15.10
CA GLU A 87 7.92 21.49 14.83
C GLU A 87 7.38 21.91 14.74
N VAL A 88 7.36 21.73 14.97
CA VAL A 88 6.52 22.12 14.90
C VAL A 88 6.10 22.42 15.09
N SER A 89 6.07 22.38 15.49
CA SER A 89 5.42 22.69 15.66
C SER A 89 5.27 23.19 15.69
N THR A 90 5.42 23.28 15.99
CA THR A 90 5.12 23.78 16.00
C THR A 90 5.00 24.34 15.77
N SER A 91 5.14 24.56 16.04
CA SER A 91 4.91 25.03 15.81
C SER A 91 4.84 25.46 15.55
N LEU A 92 4.86 25.47 15.85
CA LEU A 92 4.70 25.75 15.69
C LEU A 92 4.50 26.08 15.56
#